data_6d139f3ea9d127c5c63f74e08ff0c018
#
_entry.id   6d139f3ea9d127c5c63f74e08ff0c018
#
_cell.length_a   1.000
_cell.length_b   1.000
_cell.length_c   1.000
_cell.angle_alpha   90.00
_cell.angle_beta   90.00
_cell.angle_gamma   90.00
#
_symmetry.space_group_name_H-M   'P 1'
#
loop_
_entity.id
_entity.type
_entity.pdbx_description
1 polymer ?
#
loop_
_entity_poly.entity_id
_entity_poly.type
_entity_poly.pdbx_seq_one_letter_code
_entity_poly.pdbx_strand_id
1 'polypeptide(L)'
;YRIGMGGGAVSSVNTGQYTSGIELNAVQRANPEMQKRAANVIRAIAESDENPIVSIHDHGAGGHLNCLSELVEATGGHIDMSKLPIGDPTLSAKEIVGNESQERMGLLMKEEDVARVKRIADRERAPMYVVGETTNDMKFVFEQADGVKPIDIKLEYMFGKPPRTIMKDHTVEETYAPVVYKESELHHYLENVLQLEAVACKDWLTNKVDRSVTGKVARQQCQGELQLPLSDLGAVALDYRGKAGIATSIGHAPQVAMIDPAAG
;
A
#
# COMPACT_ATOMS: atom_id res chain seq x y z
N TYR A 1 -16.82 -1.46 8.91
CA TYR A 1 -16.88 -0.18 8.21
C TYR A 1 -17.11 -0.43 6.73
N ARG A 2 -18.18 0.15 6.18
CA ARG A 2 -18.63 -0.10 4.81
C ARG A 2 -18.37 1.11 3.93
N ILE A 3 -17.77 0.87 2.78
CA ILE A 3 -17.73 1.79 1.66
C ILE A 3 -18.54 1.16 0.52
N GLY A 4 -19.08 1.96 -0.40
CA GLY A 4 -19.78 1.45 -1.57
C GLY A 4 -18.85 0.64 -2.49
N MET A 5 -19.45 -0.19 -3.36
CA MET A 5 -18.73 -1.08 -4.28
C MET A 5 -17.73 -0.37 -5.21
N GLY A 6 -17.88 0.93 -5.40
CA GLY A 6 -16.95 1.72 -6.22
C GLY A 6 -15.69 2.18 -5.50
N GLY A 7 -15.65 2.12 -4.17
CA GLY A 7 -14.57 2.48 -3.25
C GLY A 7 -13.31 3.05 -3.84
N GLY A 8 -12.22 2.34 -3.69
CA GLY A 8 -10.91 2.74 -4.23
C GLY A 8 -10.83 2.80 -5.76
N ALA A 9 -11.68 2.07 -6.48
CA ALA A 9 -11.69 2.14 -7.94
C ALA A 9 -12.12 3.52 -8.47
N VAL A 10 -12.94 4.26 -7.71
CA VAL A 10 -13.35 5.62 -8.08
C VAL A 10 -12.20 6.62 -8.03
N SER A 11 -11.17 6.37 -7.23
CA SER A 11 -9.97 7.20 -7.18
C SER A 11 -9.17 7.18 -8.50
N SER A 12 -9.40 6.17 -9.34
CA SER A 12 -8.72 6.00 -10.62
C SER A 12 -9.46 6.63 -11.82
N VAL A 13 -10.59 7.28 -11.57
CA VAL A 13 -11.40 7.95 -12.62
C VAL A 13 -11.46 9.46 -12.39
N ASN A 14 -11.77 10.20 -13.44
CA ASN A 14 -11.92 11.66 -13.34
C ASN A 14 -13.11 12.03 -12.47
N THR A 15 -12.93 13.02 -11.61
CA THR A 15 -14.01 13.59 -10.78
C THR A 15 -15.17 14.04 -11.66
N GLY A 16 -16.39 13.67 -11.28
CA GLY A 16 -17.61 14.02 -12.02
C GLY A 16 -18.05 13.01 -13.07
N GLN A 17 -17.34 11.88 -13.22
CA GLN A 17 -17.78 10.80 -14.12
C GLN A 17 -18.98 10.02 -13.58
N TYR A 18 -19.18 10.03 -12.27
CA TYR A 18 -20.29 9.37 -11.61
C TYR A 18 -21.26 10.37 -10.97
N THR A 19 -22.43 9.88 -10.59
CA THR A 19 -23.37 10.70 -9.81
C THR A 19 -22.78 11.00 -8.44
N SER A 20 -23.10 12.16 -7.88
CA SER A 20 -22.61 12.61 -6.57
C SER A 20 -22.84 11.59 -5.46
N GLY A 21 -23.92 10.79 -5.54
CA GLY A 21 -24.21 9.73 -4.56
C GLY A 21 -23.20 8.58 -4.63
N ILE A 22 -22.77 8.18 -5.83
CA ILE A 22 -21.75 7.12 -6.01
C ILE A 22 -20.38 7.64 -5.57
N GLU A 23 -20.02 8.85 -5.98
CA GLU A 23 -18.74 9.47 -5.58
C GLU A 23 -18.65 9.66 -4.06
N LEU A 24 -19.73 10.11 -3.43
CA LEU A 24 -19.78 10.30 -1.98
C LEU A 24 -19.66 8.97 -1.21
N ASN A 25 -20.24 7.89 -1.74
CA ASN A 25 -20.13 6.55 -1.16
C ASN A 25 -18.77 5.90 -1.40
N ALA A 26 -18.05 6.35 -2.41
CA ALA A 26 -16.70 5.89 -2.72
C ALA A 26 -15.61 6.58 -1.88
N VAL A 27 -15.92 7.71 -1.25
CA VAL A 27 -14.96 8.42 -0.41
C VAL A 27 -14.57 7.56 0.79
N GLN A 28 -13.30 7.33 0.93
CA GLN A 28 -12.73 6.69 2.11
C GLN A 28 -12.96 7.57 3.33
N ARG A 29 -13.64 7.00 4.32
CA ARG A 29 -13.95 7.73 5.55
C ARG A 29 -13.07 7.24 6.67
N ALA A 30 -12.33 8.15 7.25
CA ALA A 30 -11.52 7.85 8.41
C ALA A 30 -12.39 7.36 9.57
N ASN A 31 -12.05 6.17 10.07
CA ASN A 31 -12.51 5.69 11.36
C ASN A 31 -11.28 5.43 12.24
N PRO A 32 -10.76 6.46 12.92
CA PRO A 32 -9.51 6.37 13.65
C PRO A 32 -9.55 5.35 14.79
N GLU A 33 -10.72 5.10 15.38
CA GLU A 33 -10.84 4.09 16.42
C GLU A 33 -10.67 2.67 15.87
N MET A 34 -11.33 2.32 14.77
CA MET A 34 -11.18 1.00 14.14
C MET A 34 -9.77 0.81 13.59
N GLN A 35 -9.23 1.83 12.93
CA GLN A 35 -7.86 1.83 12.43
C GLN A 35 -6.86 1.56 13.57
N LYS A 36 -7.00 2.28 14.67
CA LYS A 36 -6.11 2.11 15.83
C LYS A 36 -6.23 0.72 16.45
N ARG A 37 -7.44 0.18 16.59
CA ARG A 37 -7.67 -1.18 17.10
C ARG A 37 -7.00 -2.23 16.22
N ALA A 38 -7.22 -2.18 14.90
CA ALA A 38 -6.58 -3.10 13.95
C ALA A 38 -5.05 -2.97 13.99
N ALA A 39 -4.53 -1.75 13.95
CA ALA A 39 -3.09 -1.48 14.03
C ALA A 39 -2.47 -2.03 15.33
N ASN A 40 -3.15 -1.90 16.47
CA ASN A 40 -2.66 -2.43 17.74
C ASN A 40 -2.55 -3.96 17.73
N VAL A 41 -3.53 -4.65 17.13
CA VAL A 41 -3.47 -6.12 16.98
C VAL A 41 -2.28 -6.52 16.14
N ILE A 42 -2.16 -5.94 14.95
CA ILE A 42 -1.06 -6.29 14.03
C ILE A 42 0.30 -5.99 14.66
N ARG A 43 0.42 -4.84 15.30
CA ARG A 43 1.66 -4.45 15.96
C ARG A 43 2.03 -5.39 17.10
N ALA A 44 1.07 -5.74 17.96
CA ALA A 44 1.31 -6.66 19.08
C ALA A 44 1.76 -8.05 18.61
N ILE A 45 1.30 -8.50 17.43
CA ILE A 45 1.68 -9.78 16.84
C ILE A 45 3.05 -9.66 16.17
N ALA A 46 3.24 -8.65 15.33
CA ALA A 46 4.46 -8.47 14.56
C ALA A 46 5.69 -8.12 15.42
N GLU A 47 5.49 -7.48 16.56
CA GLU A 47 6.55 -7.15 17.51
C GLU A 47 6.81 -8.24 18.57
N SER A 48 6.08 -9.36 18.53
CA SER A 48 6.32 -10.51 19.40
C SER A 48 7.52 -11.33 18.93
N ASP A 49 8.14 -12.09 19.85
CA ASP A 49 9.28 -12.95 19.54
C ASP A 49 8.95 -14.01 18.47
N GLU A 50 7.69 -14.45 18.45
CA GLU A 50 7.16 -15.38 17.46
C GLU A 50 6.02 -14.70 16.70
N ASN A 51 6.27 -14.37 15.46
CA ASN A 51 5.24 -13.80 14.57
C ASN A 51 4.42 -14.93 13.91
N PRO A 52 3.13 -15.08 14.23
CA PRO A 52 2.28 -16.11 13.65
C PRO A 52 1.73 -15.76 12.26
N ILE A 53 1.96 -14.54 11.77
CA ILE A 53 1.43 -14.11 10.47
C ILE A 53 2.27 -14.72 9.35
N VAL A 54 1.65 -15.59 8.54
CA VAL A 54 2.24 -16.14 7.33
C VAL A 54 2.12 -15.14 6.17
N SER A 55 0.96 -14.53 6.02
CA SER A 55 0.70 -13.48 5.04
C SER A 55 -0.37 -12.51 5.58
N ILE A 56 -0.33 -11.28 5.11
CA ILE A 56 -1.25 -10.21 5.50
C ILE A 56 -1.57 -9.33 4.30
N HIS A 57 -2.85 -9.02 4.15
CA HIS A 57 -3.35 -8.08 3.16
C HIS A 57 -4.40 -7.14 3.74
N ASP A 58 -4.46 -5.92 3.24
CA ASP A 58 -5.53 -4.98 3.57
C ASP A 58 -6.79 -5.25 2.73
N HIS A 59 -7.93 -4.74 3.20
CA HIS A 59 -9.17 -4.73 2.45
C HIS A 59 -9.32 -3.39 1.73
N GLY A 60 -8.68 -3.28 0.57
CA GLY A 60 -8.80 -2.15 -0.34
C GLY A 60 -9.78 -2.41 -1.48
N ALA A 61 -9.45 -1.89 -2.67
CA ALA A 61 -10.23 -2.07 -3.88
C ALA A 61 -10.48 -3.55 -4.19
N GLY A 62 -11.71 -3.89 -4.60
CA GLY A 62 -12.11 -5.27 -4.84
C GLY A 62 -12.54 -6.05 -3.59
N GLY A 63 -12.45 -5.44 -2.41
CA GLY A 63 -13.01 -5.96 -1.17
C GLY A 63 -12.47 -7.30 -0.72
N HIS A 64 -13.37 -8.17 -0.25
CA HIS A 64 -13.01 -9.52 0.18
C HIS A 64 -12.39 -10.36 -0.93
N LEU A 65 -12.86 -10.16 -2.17
CA LEU A 65 -12.35 -10.91 -3.32
C LEU A 65 -10.85 -10.70 -3.47
N ASN A 66 -10.43 -9.45 -3.54
CA ASN A 66 -9.03 -9.12 -3.77
C ASN A 66 -8.16 -9.54 -2.58
N CYS A 67 -8.49 -9.04 -1.39
CA CYS A 67 -7.74 -9.33 -0.18
C CYS A 67 -7.53 -10.83 0.08
N LEU A 68 -8.61 -11.61 0.03
CA LEU A 68 -8.53 -13.03 0.39
C LEU A 68 -7.93 -13.89 -0.73
N SER A 69 -8.10 -13.53 -2.00
CA SER A 69 -7.45 -14.25 -3.09
C SER A 69 -5.94 -14.07 -3.08
N GLU A 70 -5.45 -12.85 -2.82
CA GLU A 70 -4.02 -12.57 -2.73
C GLU A 70 -3.36 -13.32 -1.56
N LEU A 71 -4.06 -13.47 -0.43
CA LEU A 71 -3.57 -14.26 0.70
C LEU A 71 -3.30 -15.73 0.35
N VAL A 72 -4.08 -16.30 -0.56
CA VAL A 72 -4.03 -17.72 -0.92
C VAL A 72 -3.51 -17.97 -2.34
N GLU A 73 -2.89 -16.97 -2.96
CA GLU A 73 -2.39 -17.04 -4.35
C GLU A 73 -1.50 -18.26 -4.61
N ALA A 74 -0.70 -18.65 -3.64
CA ALA A 74 0.24 -19.77 -3.77
C ALA A 74 -0.39 -21.15 -3.52
N THR A 75 -1.62 -21.21 -2.98
CA THR A 75 -2.21 -22.47 -2.49
C THR A 75 -3.60 -22.75 -3.00
N GLY A 76 -4.40 -21.72 -3.18
CA GLY A 76 -5.84 -21.82 -3.24
C GLY A 76 -6.49 -21.70 -1.86
N GLY A 77 -7.78 -21.42 -1.85
CA GLY A 77 -8.53 -21.23 -0.60
C GLY A 77 -10.02 -21.35 -0.78
N HIS A 78 -10.66 -21.74 0.32
CA HIS A 78 -12.10 -21.86 0.44
C HIS A 78 -12.61 -20.92 1.53
N ILE A 79 -13.52 -20.02 1.16
CA ILE A 79 -14.10 -19.01 2.02
C ILE A 79 -15.58 -19.33 2.27
N ASP A 80 -15.93 -19.50 3.52
CA ASP A 80 -17.30 -19.68 3.99
C ASP A 80 -17.95 -18.30 4.20
N MET A 81 -18.82 -17.91 3.28
CA MET A 81 -19.47 -16.60 3.31
C MET A 81 -20.38 -16.41 4.53
N SER A 82 -20.84 -17.49 5.13
CA SER A 82 -21.67 -17.41 6.34
C SER A 82 -20.89 -16.89 7.56
N LYS A 83 -19.56 -16.98 7.52
CA LYS A 83 -18.66 -16.50 8.57
C LYS A 83 -18.20 -15.06 8.36
N LEU A 84 -18.49 -14.46 7.21
CA LEU A 84 -18.18 -13.05 6.98
C LEU A 84 -19.13 -12.16 7.81
N PRO A 85 -18.60 -11.16 8.53
CA PRO A 85 -19.43 -10.24 9.30
C PRO A 85 -20.15 -9.27 8.36
N ILE A 86 -21.45 -9.44 8.22
CA ILE A 86 -22.31 -8.66 7.34
C ILE A 86 -23.20 -7.75 8.18
N GLY A 87 -23.11 -6.44 7.98
CA GLY A 87 -23.95 -5.47 8.69
C GLY A 87 -25.30 -5.22 8.04
N ASP A 88 -25.46 -5.57 6.77
CA ASP A 88 -26.69 -5.39 5.99
C ASP A 88 -27.10 -6.72 5.35
N PRO A 89 -28.12 -7.41 5.87
CA PRO A 89 -28.53 -8.72 5.36
C PRO A 89 -29.20 -8.66 3.98
N THR A 90 -29.46 -7.47 3.44
CA THR A 90 -30.07 -7.31 2.11
C THR A 90 -29.04 -7.33 0.98
N LEU A 91 -27.75 -7.39 1.30
CA LEU A 91 -26.69 -7.43 0.32
C LEU A 91 -26.69 -8.77 -0.45
N SER A 92 -26.58 -8.68 -1.77
CA SER A 92 -26.33 -9.84 -2.62
C SER A 92 -24.92 -10.39 -2.40
N ALA A 93 -24.70 -11.64 -2.80
CA ALA A 93 -23.36 -12.26 -2.75
C ALA A 93 -22.29 -11.40 -3.47
N LYS A 94 -22.63 -10.83 -4.63
CA LYS A 94 -21.74 -9.93 -5.39
C LYS A 94 -21.34 -8.70 -4.59
N GLU A 95 -22.29 -8.09 -3.91
CA GLU A 95 -22.03 -6.91 -3.08
C GLU A 95 -21.21 -7.24 -1.83
N ILE A 96 -21.42 -8.41 -1.24
CA ILE A 96 -20.62 -8.88 -0.09
C ILE A 96 -19.19 -9.10 -0.52
N VAL A 97 -18.97 -9.85 -1.59
CA VAL A 97 -17.64 -10.26 -2.07
C VAL A 97 -16.81 -9.05 -2.51
N GLY A 98 -17.42 -8.10 -3.23
CA GLY A 98 -16.75 -6.92 -3.74
C GLY A 98 -16.74 -5.70 -2.79
N ASN A 99 -17.32 -5.81 -1.60
CA ASN A 99 -17.41 -4.67 -0.70
C ASN A 99 -16.08 -4.34 -0.03
N GLU A 100 -15.64 -3.10 -0.21
CA GLU A 100 -14.44 -2.56 0.43
C GLU A 100 -14.72 -2.23 1.90
N SER A 101 -14.70 -3.23 2.74
CA SER A 101 -14.84 -3.03 4.19
C SER A 101 -13.53 -2.54 4.78
N GLN A 102 -13.23 -1.27 4.63
CA GLN A 102 -11.99 -0.67 5.07
C GLN A 102 -11.75 -0.74 6.59
N GLU A 103 -10.55 -0.42 7.02
CA GLU A 103 -10.04 -0.58 8.39
C GLU A 103 -10.05 -2.06 8.84
N ARG A 104 -9.87 -2.96 7.88
CA ARG A 104 -9.86 -4.41 8.06
C ARG A 104 -8.61 -4.99 7.41
N MET A 105 -8.08 -6.05 8.02
CA MET A 105 -6.93 -6.79 7.52
C MET A 105 -7.31 -8.25 7.34
N GLY A 106 -6.89 -8.84 6.23
CA GLY A 106 -6.89 -10.28 6.03
C GLY A 106 -5.57 -10.88 6.52
N LEU A 107 -5.64 -11.99 7.25
CA LEU A 107 -4.47 -12.68 7.78
C LEU A 107 -4.51 -14.15 7.38
N LEU A 108 -3.37 -14.68 6.99
CA LEU A 108 -3.12 -16.11 6.90
C LEU A 108 -2.22 -16.52 8.05
N MET A 109 -2.61 -17.55 8.78
CA MET A 109 -1.85 -18.10 9.90
C MET A 109 -2.13 -19.58 10.09
N LYS A 110 -1.33 -20.26 10.88
CA LYS A 110 -1.59 -21.64 11.27
C LYS A 110 -2.77 -21.71 12.25
N GLU A 111 -3.50 -22.83 12.20
CA GLU A 111 -4.65 -23.07 13.09
C GLU A 111 -4.26 -22.97 14.57
N GLU A 112 -3.09 -23.49 14.95
CA GLU A 112 -2.56 -23.44 16.31
C GLU A 112 -2.40 -22.03 16.88
N ASP A 113 -2.20 -21.03 16.02
CA ASP A 113 -2.01 -19.63 16.41
C ASP A 113 -3.31 -18.84 16.53
N VAL A 114 -4.40 -19.33 15.96
CA VAL A 114 -5.69 -18.62 15.91
C VAL A 114 -6.16 -18.19 17.30
N ALA A 115 -6.10 -19.10 18.29
CA ALA A 115 -6.53 -18.80 19.65
C ALA A 115 -5.67 -17.71 20.34
N ARG A 116 -4.37 -17.67 20.03
CA ARG A 116 -3.44 -16.65 20.53
C ARG A 116 -3.77 -15.29 19.93
N VAL A 117 -3.90 -15.23 18.61
CA VAL A 117 -4.23 -13.99 17.91
C VAL A 117 -5.60 -13.45 18.30
N LYS A 118 -6.58 -14.36 18.46
CA LYS A 118 -7.92 -13.96 18.91
C LYS A 118 -7.90 -13.31 20.30
N ARG A 119 -7.12 -13.83 21.26
CA ARG A 119 -7.00 -13.18 22.59
C ARG A 119 -6.46 -11.75 22.49
N ILE A 120 -5.51 -11.51 21.57
CA ILE A 120 -4.96 -10.16 21.34
C ILE A 120 -6.03 -9.28 20.70
N ALA A 121 -6.73 -9.78 19.69
CA ALA A 121 -7.81 -9.08 19.03
C ALA A 121 -8.94 -8.68 20.00
N ASP A 122 -9.35 -9.59 20.87
CA ASP A 122 -10.37 -9.35 21.90
C ASP A 122 -9.89 -8.27 22.90
N ARG A 123 -8.64 -8.32 23.35
CA ARG A 123 -8.02 -7.29 24.21
C ARG A 123 -8.08 -5.90 23.58
N GLU A 124 -7.75 -5.81 22.30
CA GLU A 124 -7.77 -4.55 21.56
C GLU A 124 -9.19 -4.16 21.06
N ARG A 125 -10.18 -4.97 21.34
CA ARG A 125 -11.57 -4.79 20.88
C ARG A 125 -11.66 -4.70 19.35
N ALA A 126 -10.82 -5.45 18.64
CA ALA A 126 -10.82 -5.61 17.20
C ALA A 126 -11.42 -6.97 16.84
N PRO A 127 -12.68 -7.03 16.39
CA PRO A 127 -13.35 -8.31 16.09
C PRO A 127 -12.54 -9.12 15.05
N MET A 128 -12.35 -10.40 15.33
CA MET A 128 -11.63 -11.34 14.46
C MET A 128 -12.56 -12.51 14.10
N TYR A 129 -12.53 -12.89 12.84
CA TYR A 129 -13.34 -13.97 12.28
C TYR A 129 -12.45 -14.92 11.47
N VAL A 130 -12.63 -16.23 11.69
CA VAL A 130 -12.02 -17.26 10.84
C VAL A 130 -13.00 -17.55 9.72
N VAL A 131 -12.70 -17.10 8.52
CA VAL A 131 -13.65 -17.11 7.40
C VAL A 131 -13.37 -18.18 6.36
N GLY A 132 -12.24 -18.86 6.44
CA GLY A 132 -11.87 -19.89 5.46
C GLY A 132 -10.55 -20.55 5.77
N GLU A 133 -10.11 -21.38 4.83
CA GLU A 133 -8.89 -22.16 4.91
C GLU A 133 -8.20 -22.29 3.55
N THR A 134 -6.91 -22.63 3.55
CA THR A 134 -6.17 -22.95 2.32
C THR A 134 -6.46 -24.38 1.87
N THR A 135 -6.53 -24.61 0.56
CA THR A 135 -6.95 -25.90 -0.02
C THR A 135 -5.84 -26.65 -0.75
N ASN A 136 -4.77 -25.96 -1.16
CA ASN A 136 -3.68 -26.50 -2.00
C ASN A 136 -4.11 -27.06 -3.36
N ASP A 137 -5.28 -26.63 -3.88
CA ASP A 137 -5.81 -27.04 -5.17
C ASP A 137 -5.74 -25.95 -6.25
N MET A 138 -5.13 -24.81 -5.91
CA MET A 138 -5.00 -23.63 -6.78
C MET A 138 -6.34 -23.09 -7.28
N LYS A 139 -7.40 -23.26 -6.48
CA LYS A 139 -8.72 -22.67 -6.70
C LYS A 139 -9.03 -21.65 -5.64
N PHE A 140 -9.87 -20.71 -6.00
CA PHE A 140 -10.45 -19.76 -5.07
C PHE A 140 -11.96 -19.87 -5.06
N VAL A 141 -12.52 -20.18 -3.90
CA VAL A 141 -13.94 -20.52 -3.74
C VAL A 141 -14.55 -19.64 -2.65
N PHE A 142 -15.67 -19.00 -2.98
CA PHE A 142 -16.61 -18.49 -2.00
C PHE A 142 -17.85 -19.38 -2.00
N GLU A 143 -18.26 -19.83 -0.83
CA GLU A 143 -19.44 -20.69 -0.67
C GLU A 143 -20.44 -20.10 0.33
N GLN A 144 -21.70 -20.03 -0.08
CA GLN A 144 -22.81 -19.60 0.77
C GLN A 144 -23.32 -20.76 1.65
N ALA A 145 -24.07 -20.45 2.68
CA ALA A 145 -24.62 -21.44 3.61
C ALA A 145 -25.54 -22.49 2.93
N ASP A 146 -26.13 -22.16 1.80
CA ASP A 146 -26.95 -23.07 0.98
C ASP A 146 -26.14 -23.91 -0.02
N GLY A 147 -24.82 -23.79 -0.01
CA GLY A 147 -23.91 -24.50 -0.91
C GLY A 147 -23.73 -23.85 -2.27
N VAL A 148 -24.37 -22.71 -2.53
CA VAL A 148 -24.14 -21.95 -3.76
C VAL A 148 -22.76 -21.33 -3.72
N LYS A 149 -22.03 -21.46 -4.85
CA LYS A 149 -20.68 -20.93 -5.01
C LYS A 149 -20.69 -19.76 -5.98
N PRO A 150 -20.84 -18.52 -5.53
CA PRO A 150 -20.81 -17.36 -6.40
C PRO A 150 -19.42 -17.16 -7.05
N ILE A 151 -18.39 -17.73 -6.45
CA ILE A 151 -17.04 -17.81 -7.03
C ILE A 151 -16.51 -19.23 -6.83
N ASP A 152 -16.10 -19.86 -7.93
CA ASP A 152 -15.35 -21.11 -7.98
C ASP A 152 -14.44 -21.01 -9.22
N ILE A 153 -13.23 -20.50 -9.04
CA ILE A 153 -12.34 -20.16 -10.13
C ILE A 153 -10.92 -20.63 -9.83
N LYS A 154 -10.21 -21.05 -10.86
CA LYS A 154 -8.77 -21.31 -10.73
C LYS A 154 -8.01 -19.99 -10.62
N LEU A 155 -7.04 -19.95 -9.71
CA LEU A 155 -6.22 -18.77 -9.48
C LEU A 155 -5.44 -18.31 -10.72
N GLU A 156 -5.10 -19.23 -11.62
CA GLU A 156 -4.44 -18.88 -12.89
C GLU A 156 -5.28 -17.93 -13.77
N TYR A 157 -6.62 -17.96 -13.64
CA TYR A 157 -7.50 -17.05 -14.37
C TYR A 157 -7.66 -15.69 -13.70
N MET A 158 -7.40 -15.62 -12.39
CA MET A 158 -7.43 -14.37 -11.63
C MET A 158 -6.12 -13.60 -11.75
N PHE A 159 -5.03 -14.31 -11.51
CA PHE A 159 -3.71 -13.69 -11.40
C PHE A 159 -2.90 -13.79 -12.68
N GLY A 160 -3.18 -14.65 -13.60
CA GLY A 160 -2.56 -14.83 -14.91
C GLY A 160 -1.20 -14.13 -15.10
N LYS A 161 -0.48 -14.48 -16.11
CA LYS A 161 0.72 -13.70 -16.43
C LYS A 161 0.30 -12.56 -17.37
N PRO A 162 0.49 -11.29 -16.99
CA PRO A 162 0.27 -10.19 -17.90
C PRO A 162 1.13 -10.39 -19.16
N PRO A 163 0.67 -9.93 -20.32
CA PRO A 163 1.47 -9.97 -21.53
C PRO A 163 2.83 -9.34 -21.27
N ARG A 164 3.90 -10.00 -21.72
CA ARG A 164 5.24 -9.46 -21.57
C ARG A 164 5.33 -8.13 -22.31
N THR A 165 5.53 -7.05 -21.57
CA THR A 165 5.84 -5.75 -22.16
C THR A 165 7.27 -5.79 -22.68
N ILE A 166 7.44 -5.59 -23.98
CA ILE A 166 8.76 -5.49 -24.61
C ILE A 166 8.97 -4.02 -24.92
N MET A 167 9.80 -3.39 -24.13
CA MET A 167 10.29 -2.04 -24.40
C MET A 167 11.49 -2.16 -25.34
N LYS A 168 11.35 -1.61 -26.55
CA LYS A 168 12.45 -1.50 -27.50
C LYS A 168 12.92 -0.07 -27.49
N ASP A 169 14.12 0.12 -27.05
CA ASP A 169 14.78 1.42 -27.07
C ASP A 169 15.88 1.41 -28.11
N HIS A 170 16.24 2.60 -28.57
CA HIS A 170 17.38 2.84 -29.44
C HIS A 170 18.03 4.15 -29.04
N THR A 171 19.33 4.17 -28.99
CA THR A 171 20.11 5.37 -28.71
C THR A 171 19.97 6.33 -29.89
N VAL A 172 19.56 7.56 -29.60
CA VAL A 172 19.59 8.66 -30.56
C VAL A 172 20.82 9.50 -30.24
N GLU A 173 21.74 9.59 -31.18
CA GLU A 173 22.87 10.50 -31.05
C GLU A 173 22.38 11.93 -31.30
N GLU A 174 22.34 12.71 -30.24
CA GLU A 174 22.03 14.13 -30.32
C GLU A 174 23.29 14.96 -30.18
N THR A 175 23.38 15.99 -31.01
CA THR A 175 24.46 16.94 -30.92
C THR A 175 23.98 18.18 -30.18
N TYR A 176 24.57 18.45 -29.04
CA TYR A 176 24.22 19.62 -28.23
C TYR A 176 25.16 20.78 -28.57
N ALA A 177 24.59 21.98 -28.64
CA ALA A 177 25.40 23.18 -28.76
C ALA A 177 26.26 23.38 -27.51
N PRO A 178 27.51 23.89 -27.66
CA PRO A 178 28.31 24.23 -26.50
C PRO A 178 27.61 25.20 -25.58
N VAL A 179 27.70 24.98 -24.31
CA VAL A 179 27.13 25.90 -23.31
C VAL A 179 27.98 27.16 -23.27
N VAL A 180 27.35 28.30 -23.48
CA VAL A 180 28.02 29.62 -23.45
C VAL A 180 27.47 30.42 -22.29
N TYR A 181 28.35 30.86 -21.40
CA TYR A 181 28.00 31.70 -20.26
C TYR A 181 28.46 33.12 -20.46
N LYS A 182 27.61 34.07 -20.05
CA LYS A 182 27.97 35.48 -19.96
C LYS A 182 28.07 35.88 -18.49
N GLU A 183 29.19 36.40 -18.05
CA GLU A 183 29.38 36.82 -16.66
C GLU A 183 28.34 37.85 -16.21
N SER A 184 27.93 38.72 -17.10
CA SER A 184 26.89 39.74 -16.79
C SER A 184 25.51 39.15 -16.50
N GLU A 185 25.29 37.89 -16.84
CA GLU A 185 24.01 37.17 -16.64
C GLU A 185 24.05 36.19 -15.46
N LEU A 186 25.14 36.16 -14.69
CA LEU A 186 25.32 35.19 -13.59
C LEU A 186 24.14 35.19 -12.61
N HIS A 187 23.59 36.34 -12.27
CA HIS A 187 22.47 36.45 -11.38
C HIS A 187 21.20 35.79 -11.97
N HIS A 188 20.97 35.98 -13.25
CA HIS A 188 19.85 35.33 -13.96
C HIS A 188 20.01 33.80 -14.00
N TYR A 189 21.21 33.28 -14.22
CA TYR A 189 21.48 31.84 -14.19
C TYR A 189 21.22 31.27 -12.79
N LEU A 190 21.64 31.97 -11.74
CA LEU A 190 21.37 31.57 -10.36
C LEU A 190 19.85 31.52 -10.08
N GLU A 191 19.11 32.54 -10.48
CA GLU A 191 17.65 32.55 -10.33
C GLU A 191 16.98 31.39 -11.05
N ASN A 192 17.41 31.08 -12.29
CA ASN A 192 16.90 29.97 -13.05
C ASN A 192 17.16 28.62 -12.34
N VAL A 193 18.38 28.43 -11.82
CA VAL A 193 18.72 27.20 -11.06
C VAL A 193 17.88 27.07 -9.81
N LEU A 194 17.67 28.16 -9.07
CA LEU A 194 16.84 28.14 -7.86
C LEU A 194 15.36 27.85 -8.12
N GLN A 195 14.91 28.06 -9.36
CA GLN A 195 13.52 27.77 -9.78
C GLN A 195 13.35 26.34 -10.35
N LEU A 196 14.43 25.60 -10.59
CA LEU A 196 14.32 24.22 -11.03
C LEU A 196 13.53 23.40 -10.00
N GLU A 197 12.64 22.53 -10.47
CA GLU A 197 11.84 21.69 -9.60
C GLU A 197 12.68 20.88 -8.61
N ALA A 198 13.84 20.37 -9.05
CA ALA A 198 14.76 19.62 -8.19
C ALA A 198 15.43 20.48 -7.10
N VAL A 199 15.52 21.80 -7.29
CA VAL A 199 16.27 22.72 -6.41
C VAL A 199 15.35 23.61 -5.58
N ALA A 200 14.20 23.98 -6.12
CA ALA A 200 13.25 24.90 -5.47
C ALA A 200 12.84 24.43 -4.08
N CYS A 201 12.59 25.39 -3.20
CA CYS A 201 12.17 25.12 -1.83
C CYS A 201 10.87 24.30 -1.77
N LYS A 202 10.89 23.25 -0.95
CA LYS A 202 9.78 22.33 -0.73
C LYS A 202 9.26 22.34 0.71
N ASP A 203 9.43 23.42 1.42
CA ASP A 203 9.01 23.53 2.83
C ASP A 203 7.53 23.22 3.01
N TRP A 204 6.71 23.61 2.07
CA TRP A 204 5.28 23.31 2.06
C TRP A 204 4.99 21.81 2.02
N LEU A 205 5.85 21.03 1.39
CA LEU A 205 5.75 19.57 1.32
C LEU A 205 6.48 18.93 2.52
N THR A 206 7.75 19.25 2.71
CA THR A 206 8.60 18.62 3.73
C THR A 206 8.15 18.87 5.16
N ASN A 207 7.42 19.97 5.41
CA ASN A 207 6.87 20.29 6.74
C ASN A 207 5.47 19.74 7.00
N LYS A 208 4.79 19.21 5.95
CA LYS A 208 3.43 18.65 6.05
C LYS A 208 3.36 17.14 5.93
N VAL A 209 4.31 16.52 5.23
CA VAL A 209 4.38 15.07 5.14
C VAL A 209 5.06 14.48 6.37
N ASP A 210 4.77 13.21 6.63
CA ASP A 210 5.31 12.50 7.78
C ASP A 210 6.84 12.45 7.76
N ARG A 211 7.45 13.15 8.70
CA ARG A 211 8.90 13.16 8.93
C ARG A 211 9.33 12.18 10.02
N SER A 212 8.37 11.57 10.69
CA SER A 212 8.59 10.75 11.89
C SER A 212 7.82 9.43 11.83
N VAL A 213 7.66 8.88 10.64
CA VAL A 213 7.00 7.56 10.45
C VAL A 213 7.67 6.52 11.32
N THR A 214 6.87 5.73 12.04
CA THR A 214 7.26 4.75 13.07
C THR A 214 7.78 5.32 14.39
N GLY A 215 8.11 6.59 14.47
CA GLY A 215 8.72 7.21 15.68
C GLY A 215 10.16 6.77 15.96
N LYS A 216 10.76 5.96 15.07
CA LYS A 216 12.14 5.44 15.21
C LYS A 216 13.13 6.13 14.28
N VAL A 217 12.75 7.28 13.71
CA VAL A 217 13.60 8.01 12.78
C VAL A 217 14.85 8.52 13.49
N ALA A 218 16.01 8.05 13.08
CA ALA A 218 17.31 8.50 13.57
C ALA A 218 17.87 9.64 12.71
N ARG A 219 17.55 9.64 11.42
CA ARG A 219 17.95 10.67 10.48
C ARG A 219 16.90 10.83 9.37
N GLN A 220 16.57 12.05 9.06
CA GLN A 220 15.61 12.40 8.02
C GLN A 220 16.25 13.32 6.95
N GLN A 221 15.52 13.58 5.88
CA GLN A 221 15.98 14.39 4.76
C GLN A 221 16.29 15.85 5.13
N CYS A 222 15.55 16.44 6.09
CA CYS A 222 15.78 17.80 6.55
C CYS A 222 16.77 17.80 7.69
N GLN A 223 17.81 18.63 7.59
CA GLN A 223 18.92 18.65 8.52
C GLN A 223 19.44 20.06 8.81
N GLY A 224 20.26 20.15 9.87
CA GLY A 224 20.87 21.39 10.32
C GLY A 224 19.88 22.36 10.97
N GLU A 225 20.37 23.52 11.36
CA GLU A 225 19.55 24.56 12.02
C GLU A 225 18.43 25.08 11.13
N LEU A 226 18.69 25.17 9.83
CA LEU A 226 17.71 25.65 8.84
C LEU A 226 16.73 24.58 8.37
N GLN A 227 16.90 23.31 8.79
CA GLN A 227 16.05 22.19 8.38
C GLN A 227 15.87 22.08 6.86
N LEU A 228 16.96 22.23 6.12
CA LEU A 228 16.94 22.15 4.66
C LEU A 228 16.90 20.69 4.20
N PRO A 229 16.18 20.36 3.11
CA PRO A 229 16.09 19.01 2.56
C PRO A 229 17.32 18.67 1.71
N LEU A 230 18.48 18.66 2.30
CA LEU A 230 19.77 18.46 1.63
C LEU A 230 20.34 17.05 1.77
N SER A 231 19.59 16.15 2.38
CA SER A 231 20.08 14.79 2.62
C SER A 231 19.31 13.77 1.80
N ASP A 232 20.03 13.02 0.99
CA ASP A 232 19.48 11.85 0.28
C ASP A 232 19.57 10.58 1.12
N LEU A 233 19.66 10.73 2.43
CA LEU A 233 19.80 9.65 3.41
C LEU A 233 18.68 9.71 4.44
N GLY A 234 17.95 8.59 4.58
CA GLY A 234 17.08 8.31 5.71
C GLY A 234 17.66 7.19 6.57
N ALA A 235 17.53 7.29 7.89
CA ALA A 235 17.91 6.23 8.79
C ALA A 235 16.83 6.02 9.86
N VAL A 236 16.52 4.76 10.15
CA VAL A 236 15.59 4.35 11.19
C VAL A 236 16.25 3.36 12.14
N ALA A 237 15.96 3.47 13.43
CA ALA A 237 16.40 2.49 14.41
C ALA A 237 15.55 1.22 14.28
N LEU A 238 16.15 0.05 14.56
CA LEU A 238 15.43 -1.23 14.57
C LEU A 238 14.50 -1.34 15.78
N ASP A 239 14.90 -0.78 16.90
CA ASP A 239 14.14 -0.81 18.15
C ASP A 239 14.34 0.50 18.95
N TYR A 240 13.70 0.59 20.13
CA TYR A 240 13.81 1.76 21.01
C TYR A 240 14.93 1.66 22.05
N ARG A 241 15.69 0.59 22.09
CA ARG A 241 16.70 0.32 23.14
C ARG A 241 18.10 0.20 22.58
N GLY A 242 18.24 -0.43 21.42
CA GLY A 242 19.51 -0.68 20.75
C GLY A 242 20.04 0.54 20.00
N LYS A 243 21.21 0.39 19.43
CA LYS A 243 21.87 1.36 18.56
C LYS A 243 21.95 0.89 17.11
N ALA A 244 21.36 -0.28 16.80
CA ALA A 244 21.29 -0.79 15.44
C ALA A 244 20.18 -0.08 14.65
N GLY A 245 20.42 0.10 13.39
CA GLY A 245 19.47 0.78 12.48
C GLY A 245 19.69 0.36 11.03
N ILE A 246 18.80 0.82 10.18
CA ILE A 246 18.89 0.69 8.73
C ILE A 246 19.01 2.09 8.16
N ALA A 247 19.98 2.30 7.28
CA ALA A 247 20.14 3.52 6.50
C ALA A 247 19.85 3.23 5.04
N THR A 248 19.07 4.09 4.40
CA THR A 248 18.76 4.04 2.98
C THR A 248 19.15 5.36 2.34
N SER A 249 19.88 5.30 1.25
CA SER A 249 20.21 6.47 0.43
C SER A 249 19.69 6.27 -0.99
N ILE A 250 19.30 7.36 -1.64
CA ILE A 250 18.86 7.39 -3.02
C ILE A 250 19.71 8.43 -3.76
N GLY A 251 20.34 7.99 -4.83
CA GLY A 251 20.95 8.87 -5.82
C GLY A 251 20.33 8.61 -7.18
N HIS A 252 20.11 9.64 -7.97
CA HIS A 252 19.62 9.46 -9.33
C HIS A 252 20.23 10.51 -10.27
N ALA A 253 20.52 10.10 -11.49
CA ALA A 253 21.01 10.97 -12.54
C ALA A 253 20.29 10.65 -13.87
N PRO A 254 18.97 10.86 -13.97
CA PRO A 254 18.20 10.42 -15.12
C PRO A 254 18.65 11.06 -16.43
N GLN A 255 19.12 12.31 -16.41
CA GLN A 255 19.63 13.00 -17.59
C GLN A 255 20.92 12.36 -18.12
N VAL A 256 21.81 11.95 -17.22
CA VAL A 256 23.03 11.24 -17.59
C VAL A 256 22.70 9.87 -18.15
N ALA A 257 21.78 9.13 -17.52
CA ALA A 257 21.35 7.82 -17.97
C ALA A 257 20.65 7.85 -19.34
N MET A 258 20.00 8.94 -19.70
CA MET A 258 19.41 9.13 -21.04
C MET A 258 20.48 9.29 -22.13
N ILE A 259 21.65 9.85 -21.80
CA ILE A 259 22.76 10.07 -22.73
C ILE A 259 23.67 8.84 -22.75
N ASP A 260 24.04 8.36 -21.57
CA ASP A 260 24.91 7.18 -21.38
C ASP A 260 24.35 6.34 -20.20
N PRO A 261 23.63 5.26 -20.48
CA PRO A 261 23.06 4.40 -19.43
C PRO A 261 24.10 3.75 -18.52
N ALA A 262 25.35 3.61 -18.98
CA ALA A 262 26.42 3.02 -18.17
C ALA A 262 27.03 4.04 -17.20
N ALA A 263 26.99 5.31 -17.55
CA ALA A 263 27.50 6.40 -16.71
C ALA A 263 26.46 6.91 -15.70
N GLY A 264 25.18 6.83 -16.03
CA GLY A 264 24.06 7.23 -15.18
C GLY A 264 23.54 6.10 -14.30
#